data_ab032b60ef1a7ab17ea832e469685181
#
_entry.id   ab032b60ef1a7ab17ea832e469685181
#
_cell.length_a   1.000
_cell.length_b   1.000
_cell.length_c   1.000
_cell.angle_alpha   90.00
_cell.angle_beta   90.00
_cell.angle_gamma   90.00
#
_symmetry.space_group_name_H-M   'P 1'
#
loop_
_entity.id
_entity.type
_entity.pdbx_description
1 polymer ?
#
loop_
_entity_poly.entity_id
_entity_poly.type
_entity_poly.pdbx_seq_one_letter_code
_entity_poly.pdbx_strand_id
1 'polypeptide(L)'
;LYLIPTTLGDTEPLEVMPLSVKKVIEQIDYYIVENEKSARAFIKKISPKKSQPSLQIMSLDKYAEEIETRRYLDVCKQGINVGLLSEAGVPAVADPGASIVKLAHENNIQVVPLVGPSSIIMALMSSGLNGQNFAFNGYLPIDKGERKKAIKDLEKLSKDKNQSQIFIETPYRNEKMFADLKAALT
;
A
#
# COMPACT_ATOMS: atom_id res chain seq x y z
N LEU A 1 16.29 -2.48 -2.46
CA LEU A 1 15.06 -2.20 -1.73
C LEU A 1 13.98 -3.19 -2.16
N TYR A 2 13.45 -3.99 -1.23
CA TYR A 2 12.32 -4.88 -1.46
C TYR A 2 11.02 -4.19 -1.05
N LEU A 3 10.01 -4.19 -1.92
CA LEU A 3 8.66 -3.76 -1.59
C LEU A 3 7.88 -4.99 -1.14
N ILE A 4 7.63 -5.09 0.15
CA ILE A 4 7.09 -6.29 0.80
C ILE A 4 5.62 -6.08 1.13
N PRO A 5 4.70 -6.80 0.48
CA PRO A 5 3.27 -6.72 0.80
C PRO A 5 2.96 -7.34 2.16
N THR A 6 1.87 -6.89 2.77
CA THR A 6 1.27 -7.47 3.97
C THR A 6 -0.14 -8.01 3.68
N THR A 7 -0.76 -8.67 4.64
CA THR A 7 -2.15 -9.15 4.48
C THR A 7 -3.14 -7.97 4.48
N LEU A 8 -4.28 -8.13 3.82
CA LEU A 8 -5.35 -7.11 3.84
C LEU A 8 -6.20 -7.15 5.11
N GLY A 9 -6.12 -8.25 5.85
CA GLY A 9 -6.84 -8.46 7.09
C GLY A 9 -6.16 -9.54 7.93
N ASP A 10 -6.87 -10.06 8.93
CA ASP A 10 -6.32 -11.05 9.85
C ASP A 10 -6.37 -12.48 9.28
N THR A 11 -5.68 -12.66 8.16
CA THR A 11 -5.45 -13.97 7.52
C THR A 11 -4.03 -14.46 7.79
N GLU A 12 -3.82 -15.78 7.64
CA GLU A 12 -2.46 -16.32 7.67
C GLU A 12 -1.68 -15.85 6.45
N PRO A 13 -0.48 -15.24 6.62
CA PRO A 13 0.23 -14.63 5.50
C PRO A 13 0.47 -15.59 4.31
N LEU A 14 0.78 -16.85 4.58
CA LEU A 14 1.10 -17.83 3.52
C LEU A 14 -0.14 -18.40 2.81
N GLU A 15 -1.35 -18.06 3.25
CA GLU A 15 -2.58 -18.37 2.49
C GLU A 15 -2.78 -17.40 1.31
N VAL A 16 -2.20 -16.20 1.40
CA VAL A 16 -2.42 -15.13 0.41
C VAL A 16 -1.14 -14.59 -0.22
N MET A 17 0.03 -15.00 0.27
CA MET A 17 1.32 -14.55 -0.25
C MET A 17 2.22 -15.71 -0.67
N PRO A 18 3.03 -15.53 -1.74
CA PRO A 18 4.01 -16.52 -2.15
C PRO A 18 5.08 -16.78 -1.08
N LEU A 19 5.61 -18.00 -1.06
CA LEU A 19 6.77 -18.38 -0.19
C LEU A 19 8.01 -17.50 -0.44
N SER A 20 8.13 -16.89 -1.62
CA SER A 20 9.22 -15.95 -1.92
C SER A 20 9.23 -14.74 -0.99
N VAL A 21 8.05 -14.23 -0.58
CA VAL A 21 7.93 -13.14 0.40
C VAL A 21 8.55 -13.57 1.74
N LYS A 22 8.17 -14.75 2.23
CA LYS A 22 8.75 -15.30 3.45
C LYS A 22 10.28 -15.44 3.36
N LYS A 23 10.80 -15.97 2.25
CA LYS A 23 12.24 -16.14 2.04
C LYS A 23 13.00 -14.82 2.09
N VAL A 24 12.44 -13.75 1.49
CA VAL A 24 13.04 -12.41 1.57
C VAL A 24 13.03 -11.91 3.02
N ILE A 25 11.92 -12.03 3.74
CA ILE A 25 11.81 -11.61 5.15
C ILE A 25 12.83 -12.35 6.02
N GLU A 26 13.08 -13.63 5.77
CA GLU A 26 14.06 -14.42 6.51
C GLU A 26 15.50 -13.92 6.30
N GLN A 27 15.80 -13.31 5.16
CA GLN A 27 17.15 -12.89 4.77
C GLN A 27 17.51 -11.45 5.16
N ILE A 28 16.52 -10.60 5.45
CA ILE A 28 16.74 -9.17 5.71
C ILE A 28 16.40 -8.81 7.16
N ASP A 29 17.17 -7.89 7.73
CA ASP A 29 16.94 -7.36 9.10
C ASP A 29 16.56 -5.88 9.12
N TYR A 30 16.76 -5.16 8.01
CA TYR A 30 16.46 -3.72 7.90
C TYR A 30 15.11 -3.49 7.25
N TYR A 31 14.26 -2.71 7.92
CA TYR A 31 12.90 -2.42 7.45
C TYR A 31 12.54 -0.95 7.58
N ILE A 32 11.80 -0.45 6.61
CA ILE A 32 11.11 0.84 6.65
C ILE A 32 9.61 0.52 6.74
N VAL A 33 8.93 1.05 7.74
CA VAL A 33 7.55 0.69 8.07
C VAL A 33 6.77 1.91 8.56
N GLU A 34 5.45 1.89 8.44
CA GLU A 34 4.59 2.94 9.00
C GLU A 34 4.42 2.77 10.52
N ASN A 35 4.31 1.53 10.98
CA ASN A 35 4.11 1.20 12.39
C ASN A 35 4.97 0.00 12.77
N GLU A 36 5.88 0.21 13.71
CA GLU A 36 6.81 -0.84 14.15
C GLU A 36 6.09 -2.03 14.78
N LYS A 37 5.04 -1.79 15.56
CA LYS A 37 4.32 -2.86 16.28
C LYS A 37 3.63 -3.84 15.32
N SER A 38 2.90 -3.31 14.33
CA SER A 38 2.23 -4.13 13.31
C SER A 38 3.24 -4.84 12.40
N ALA A 39 4.31 -4.17 12.01
CA ALA A 39 5.37 -4.76 11.21
C ALA A 39 6.05 -5.93 11.93
N ARG A 40 6.40 -5.78 13.21
CA ARG A 40 6.98 -6.87 14.03
C ARG A 40 6.00 -8.03 14.17
N ALA A 41 4.71 -7.75 14.39
CA ALA A 41 3.68 -8.78 14.47
C ALA A 41 3.56 -9.56 13.16
N PHE A 42 3.53 -8.88 12.02
CA PHE A 42 3.51 -9.51 10.70
C PHE A 42 4.74 -10.35 10.42
N ILE A 43 5.95 -9.80 10.67
CA ILE A 43 7.22 -10.54 10.49
C ILE A 43 7.25 -11.80 11.35
N LYS A 44 6.79 -11.72 12.61
CA LYS A 44 6.69 -12.87 13.51
C LYS A 44 5.69 -13.90 13.01
N LYS A 45 4.56 -13.46 12.45
CA LYS A 45 3.50 -14.34 11.94
C LYS A 45 3.97 -15.12 10.70
N ILE A 46 4.61 -14.44 9.72
CA ILE A 46 5.10 -15.08 8.48
C ILE A 46 6.40 -15.88 8.69
N SER A 47 7.25 -15.46 9.63
CA SER A 47 8.53 -16.12 9.95
C SER A 47 8.73 -16.22 11.47
N PRO A 48 8.10 -17.20 12.14
CA PRO A 48 8.13 -17.33 13.61
C PRO A 48 9.55 -17.52 14.20
N LYS A 49 10.49 -18.01 13.39
CA LYS A 49 11.90 -18.24 13.80
C LYS A 49 12.77 -16.98 13.66
N LYS A 50 12.28 -15.93 13.01
CA LYS A 50 13.02 -14.67 12.83
C LYS A 50 13.23 -13.98 14.18
N SER A 51 14.49 -13.66 14.48
CA SER A 51 14.85 -12.95 15.71
C SER A 51 14.25 -11.54 15.71
N GLN A 52 13.40 -11.24 16.66
CA GLN A 52 12.80 -9.90 16.78
C GLN A 52 13.80 -8.83 17.25
N PRO A 53 14.75 -9.15 18.16
CA PRO A 53 15.79 -8.19 18.57
C PRO A 53 16.76 -7.80 17.45
N SER A 54 16.96 -8.64 16.41
CA SER A 54 17.87 -8.30 15.31
C SER A 54 17.29 -7.31 14.31
N LEU A 55 15.99 -7.06 14.35
CA LEU A 55 15.32 -6.19 13.40
C LEU A 55 15.69 -4.72 13.63
N GLN A 56 16.21 -4.09 12.59
CA GLN A 56 16.49 -2.67 12.50
C GLN A 56 15.32 -1.98 11.78
N ILE A 57 14.45 -1.33 12.54
CA ILE A 57 13.22 -0.75 12.03
C ILE A 57 13.31 0.77 12.01
N MET A 58 13.05 1.35 10.85
CA MET A 58 12.96 2.79 10.60
C MET A 58 11.49 3.13 10.34
N SER A 59 10.93 4.02 11.16
CA SER A 59 9.52 4.42 11.01
C SER A 59 9.36 5.50 9.95
N LEU A 60 8.47 5.25 8.98
CA LEU A 60 8.06 6.21 7.97
C LEU A 60 6.82 6.95 8.47
N ASP A 61 7.03 7.88 9.40
CA ASP A 61 5.97 8.73 9.92
C ASP A 61 5.62 9.83 8.90
N LYS A 62 4.35 10.27 8.91
CA LYS A 62 3.88 11.44 8.14
C LYS A 62 4.62 12.73 8.51
N TYR A 63 5.26 12.75 9.67
CA TYR A 63 6.03 13.87 10.20
C TYR A 63 7.55 13.65 10.13
N ALA A 64 8.01 12.48 9.62
CA ALA A 64 9.42 12.26 9.43
C ALA A 64 9.99 13.33 8.50
N GLU A 65 10.95 14.09 8.98
CA GLU A 65 11.59 15.15 8.19
C GLU A 65 12.22 14.53 6.93
N GLU A 66 12.13 15.23 5.81
CA GLU A 66 12.70 14.77 4.54
C GLU A 66 14.19 14.42 4.65
N ILE A 67 14.90 15.07 5.57
CA ILE A 67 16.31 14.83 5.87
C ILE A 67 16.54 13.44 6.49
N GLU A 68 15.64 13.00 7.38
CA GLU A 68 15.76 11.68 8.03
C GLU A 68 15.45 10.57 7.02
N THR A 69 14.41 10.73 6.23
CA THR A 69 14.03 9.73 5.22
C THR A 69 15.12 9.49 4.17
N ARG A 70 15.93 10.52 3.85
CA ARG A 70 17.09 10.38 2.94
C ARG A 70 18.14 9.39 3.44
N ARG A 71 18.27 9.21 4.76
CA ARG A 71 19.25 8.30 5.36
C ARG A 71 18.79 6.85 5.43
N TYR A 72 17.48 6.58 5.25
CA TYR A 72 16.92 5.24 5.38
C TYR A 72 17.49 4.24 4.37
N LEU A 73 18.00 4.72 3.24
CA LEU A 73 18.61 3.89 2.23
C LEU A 73 20.16 3.92 2.23
N ASP A 74 20.81 4.60 3.18
CA ASP A 74 22.27 4.65 3.24
C ASP A 74 22.91 3.28 3.43
N VAL A 75 22.25 2.38 4.13
CA VAL A 75 22.69 0.99 4.30
C VAL A 75 22.69 0.21 2.98
N CYS A 76 21.82 0.57 2.04
CA CYS A 76 21.80 -0.05 0.70
C CYS A 76 23.08 0.24 -0.09
N LYS A 77 23.72 1.39 0.15
CA LYS A 77 25.02 1.73 -0.47
C LYS A 77 26.15 0.82 0.00
N GLN A 78 25.96 0.15 1.13
CA GLN A 78 26.87 -0.85 1.69
C GLN A 78 26.52 -2.29 1.26
N GLY A 79 25.57 -2.46 0.33
CA GLY A 79 25.11 -3.76 -0.14
C GLY A 79 24.09 -4.44 0.78
N ILE A 80 23.58 -3.73 1.80
CA ILE A 80 22.57 -4.27 2.74
C ILE A 80 21.16 -4.12 2.13
N ASN A 81 20.40 -5.20 2.15
CA ASN A 81 19.03 -5.21 1.68
C ASN A 81 18.06 -4.61 2.71
N VAL A 82 17.13 -3.79 2.24
CA VAL A 82 16.09 -3.15 3.05
C VAL A 82 14.71 -3.55 2.54
N GLY A 83 13.78 -3.84 3.44
CA GLY A 83 12.36 -4.08 3.14
C GLY A 83 11.51 -2.87 3.47
N LEU A 84 10.63 -2.45 2.55
CA LEU A 84 9.57 -1.49 2.80
C LEU A 84 8.27 -2.25 2.96
N LEU A 85 7.61 -2.11 4.12
CA LEU A 85 6.33 -2.75 4.44
C LEU A 85 5.21 -1.71 4.54
N SER A 86 4.05 -2.06 4.02
CA SER A 86 2.79 -1.33 4.25
C SER A 86 2.04 -1.88 5.46
N GLU A 87 1.02 -1.17 5.92
CA GLU A 87 0.09 -1.67 6.95
C GLU A 87 -0.87 -2.73 6.38
N ALA A 88 -1.28 -2.60 5.12
CA ALA A 88 -2.16 -3.56 4.46
C ALA A 88 -1.94 -3.59 2.93
N GLY A 89 -1.74 -4.77 2.37
CA GLY A 89 -1.56 -4.95 0.93
C GLY A 89 -0.17 -4.55 0.41
N VAL A 90 -0.10 -3.94 -0.76
CA VAL A 90 1.15 -3.58 -1.44
C VAL A 90 1.64 -2.19 -1.02
N PRO A 91 2.92 -2.02 -0.66
CA PRO A 91 3.46 -0.72 -0.24
C PRO A 91 3.53 0.28 -1.40
N ALA A 92 3.53 1.57 -1.06
CA ALA A 92 3.60 2.71 -2.00
C ALA A 92 2.39 2.89 -2.93
N VAL A 93 1.32 2.11 -2.77
CA VAL A 93 0.05 2.26 -3.51
C VAL A 93 -1.06 2.59 -2.53
N ALA A 94 -1.55 3.81 -2.53
CA ALA A 94 -2.47 4.39 -1.54
C ALA A 94 -1.91 4.44 -0.09
N ASP A 95 -0.66 4.07 0.07
CA ASP A 95 0.10 4.01 1.32
C ASP A 95 1.38 4.83 1.21
N PRO A 96 2.00 5.23 2.33
CA PRO A 96 3.34 5.80 2.34
C PRO A 96 4.38 4.90 1.68
N GLY A 97 5.47 5.49 1.23
CA GLY A 97 6.61 4.75 0.68
C GLY A 97 6.98 5.14 -0.75
N ALA A 98 6.10 5.79 -1.51
CA ALA A 98 6.42 6.27 -2.85
C ALA A 98 7.66 7.19 -2.86
N SER A 99 7.85 8.02 -1.83
CA SER A 99 9.04 8.87 -1.64
C SER A 99 10.31 8.03 -1.46
N ILE A 100 10.25 6.93 -0.72
CA ILE A 100 11.37 6.00 -0.53
C ILE A 100 11.73 5.30 -1.84
N VAL A 101 10.72 4.88 -2.61
CA VAL A 101 10.94 4.28 -3.95
C VAL A 101 11.60 5.30 -4.89
N LYS A 102 11.12 6.54 -4.89
CA LYS A 102 11.73 7.63 -5.66
C LYS A 102 13.19 7.85 -5.26
N LEU A 103 13.46 7.94 -3.95
CA LEU A 103 14.81 8.08 -3.42
C LEU A 103 15.72 6.90 -3.81
N ALA A 104 15.20 5.67 -3.85
CA ALA A 104 15.95 4.51 -4.30
C ALA A 104 16.38 4.66 -5.76
N HIS A 105 15.49 5.09 -6.65
CA HIS A 105 15.81 5.34 -8.06
C HIS A 105 16.83 6.46 -8.22
N GLU A 106 16.70 7.56 -7.47
CA GLU A 106 17.66 8.69 -7.49
C GLU A 106 19.07 8.27 -7.03
N ASN A 107 19.17 7.25 -6.19
CA ASN A 107 20.45 6.71 -5.72
C ASN A 107 20.91 5.44 -6.45
N ASN A 108 20.29 5.07 -7.57
CA ASN A 108 20.58 3.84 -8.32
C ASN A 108 20.48 2.56 -7.49
N ILE A 109 19.60 2.54 -6.49
CA ILE A 109 19.30 1.36 -5.70
C ILE A 109 18.21 0.55 -6.39
N GLN A 110 18.49 -0.73 -6.64
CA GLN A 110 17.52 -1.63 -7.26
C GLN A 110 16.25 -1.74 -6.41
N VAL A 111 15.08 -1.53 -7.02
CA VAL A 111 13.77 -1.72 -6.41
C VAL A 111 13.18 -3.05 -6.88
N VAL A 112 12.80 -3.90 -5.93
CA VAL A 112 12.27 -5.24 -6.18
C VAL A 112 10.88 -5.36 -5.58
N PRO A 113 9.80 -5.16 -6.37
CA PRO A 113 8.43 -5.38 -5.89
C PRO A 113 8.16 -6.87 -5.73
N LEU A 114 7.57 -7.25 -4.60
CA LEU A 114 7.13 -8.62 -4.35
C LEU A 114 5.64 -8.76 -4.60
N VAL A 115 5.23 -9.94 -5.06
CA VAL A 115 3.82 -10.25 -5.34
C VAL A 115 3.02 -10.35 -4.04
N GLY A 116 1.88 -9.69 -3.98
CA GLY A 116 0.98 -9.74 -2.82
C GLY A 116 -0.41 -9.18 -3.09
N PRO A 117 -1.30 -9.22 -2.10
CA PRO A 117 -2.69 -8.81 -2.26
C PRO A 117 -2.82 -7.29 -2.40
N SER A 118 -3.83 -6.87 -3.18
CA SER A 118 -4.23 -5.47 -3.33
C SER A 118 -5.75 -5.37 -3.31
N SER A 119 -6.31 -4.63 -2.35
CA SER A 119 -7.77 -4.42 -2.27
C SER A 119 -8.31 -3.69 -3.51
N ILE A 120 -7.53 -2.81 -4.11
CA ILE A 120 -7.87 -2.05 -5.32
C ILE A 120 -8.09 -3.02 -6.49
N ILE A 121 -7.13 -3.90 -6.72
CA ILE A 121 -7.21 -4.88 -7.83
C ILE A 121 -8.27 -5.94 -7.55
N MET A 122 -8.40 -6.41 -6.30
CA MET A 122 -9.43 -7.38 -5.93
C MET A 122 -10.85 -6.80 -6.11
N ALA A 123 -11.07 -5.54 -5.77
CA ALA A 123 -12.33 -4.86 -6.03
C ALA A 123 -12.64 -4.78 -7.55
N LEU A 124 -11.66 -4.42 -8.37
CA LEU A 124 -11.81 -4.39 -9.81
C LEU A 124 -12.12 -5.79 -10.38
N MET A 125 -11.39 -6.82 -9.94
CA MET A 125 -11.61 -8.22 -10.37
C MET A 125 -13.05 -8.68 -10.10
N SER A 126 -13.61 -8.31 -8.95
CA SER A 126 -14.95 -8.75 -8.54
C SER A 126 -16.09 -7.88 -9.09
N SER A 127 -15.78 -6.71 -9.65
CA SER A 127 -16.80 -5.75 -10.10
C SER A 127 -17.48 -6.11 -11.41
N GLY A 128 -16.84 -6.90 -12.28
CA GLY A 128 -17.30 -7.12 -13.65
C GLY A 128 -17.17 -5.91 -14.59
N LEU A 129 -16.54 -4.80 -14.11
CA LEU A 129 -16.30 -3.60 -14.90
C LEU A 129 -15.06 -3.74 -15.81
N ASN A 130 -14.79 -2.68 -16.62
CA ASN A 130 -13.66 -2.68 -17.54
C ASN A 130 -12.32 -2.75 -16.80
N GLY A 131 -11.65 -3.91 -16.86
CA GLY A 131 -10.33 -4.14 -16.27
C GLY A 131 -9.14 -3.75 -17.16
N GLN A 132 -9.39 -3.30 -18.41
CA GLN A 132 -8.33 -2.85 -19.32
C GLN A 132 -8.12 -1.33 -19.29
N ASN A 133 -9.17 -0.60 -18.89
CA ASN A 133 -9.12 0.86 -18.76
C ASN A 133 -9.74 1.24 -17.41
N PHE A 134 -8.91 1.58 -16.44
CA PHE A 134 -9.35 1.97 -15.10
C PHE A 134 -8.45 3.04 -14.51
N ALA A 135 -8.98 3.80 -13.56
CA ALA A 135 -8.24 4.80 -12.81
C ALA A 135 -8.51 4.66 -11.31
N PHE A 136 -7.46 4.74 -10.51
CA PHE A 136 -7.56 4.85 -9.05
C PHE A 136 -7.46 6.32 -8.64
N ASN A 137 -8.49 6.82 -7.96
CA ASN A 137 -8.69 8.23 -7.63
C ASN A 137 -8.40 8.55 -6.15
N GLY A 138 -7.89 7.58 -5.38
CA GLY A 138 -7.64 7.77 -3.95
C GLY A 138 -8.92 8.00 -3.14
N TYR A 139 -8.86 8.94 -2.18
CA TYR A 139 -10.02 9.32 -1.35
C TYR A 139 -10.82 10.42 -2.00
N LEU A 140 -12.15 10.31 -1.95
CA LEU A 140 -13.03 11.40 -2.37
C LEU A 140 -13.10 12.49 -1.29
N PRO A 141 -13.52 13.74 -1.65
CA PRO A 141 -13.60 14.85 -0.71
C PRO A 141 -14.46 14.55 0.52
N ILE A 142 -14.04 15.09 1.67
CA ILE A 142 -14.77 14.94 2.94
C ILE A 142 -16.02 15.81 2.96
N ASP A 143 -15.96 17.00 2.35
CA ASP A 143 -17.12 17.87 2.21
C ASP A 143 -18.20 17.20 1.34
N LYS A 144 -19.47 17.30 1.78
CA LYS A 144 -20.60 16.63 1.12
C LYS A 144 -20.86 17.17 -0.29
N GLY A 145 -20.74 18.48 -0.46
CA GLY A 145 -21.00 19.14 -1.75
C GLY A 145 -19.91 18.80 -2.78
N GLU A 146 -18.66 18.93 -2.38
CA GLU A 146 -17.49 18.56 -3.20
C GLU A 146 -17.49 17.07 -3.54
N ARG A 147 -17.81 16.20 -2.57
CA ARG A 147 -17.91 14.76 -2.79
C ARG A 147 -18.98 14.40 -3.81
N LYS A 148 -20.19 15.02 -3.70
CA LYS A 148 -21.26 14.80 -4.67
C LYS A 148 -20.84 15.24 -6.08
N LYS A 149 -20.14 16.36 -6.20
CA LYS A 149 -19.57 16.81 -7.48
C LYS A 149 -18.56 15.82 -8.02
N ALA A 150 -17.59 15.40 -7.18
CA ALA A 150 -16.57 14.43 -7.57
C ALA A 150 -17.19 13.10 -8.06
N ILE A 151 -18.22 12.58 -7.37
CA ILE A 151 -18.93 11.36 -7.79
C ILE A 151 -19.54 11.53 -9.19
N LYS A 152 -20.20 12.66 -9.45
CA LYS A 152 -20.80 12.94 -10.77
C LYS A 152 -19.76 13.10 -11.86
N ASP A 153 -18.66 13.76 -11.56
CA ASP A 153 -17.55 13.95 -12.51
C ASP A 153 -16.91 12.59 -12.87
N LEU A 154 -16.72 11.70 -11.88
CA LEU A 154 -16.23 10.35 -12.10
C LEU A 154 -17.22 9.47 -12.87
N GLU A 155 -18.54 9.58 -12.60
CA GLU A 155 -19.56 8.88 -13.38
C GLU A 155 -19.54 9.29 -14.85
N LYS A 156 -19.46 10.61 -15.10
CA LYS A 156 -19.34 11.14 -16.47
C LYS A 156 -18.08 10.63 -17.15
N LEU A 157 -16.93 10.71 -16.48
CA LEU A 157 -15.64 10.22 -17.00
C LEU A 157 -15.70 8.74 -17.32
N SER A 158 -16.35 7.93 -16.46
CA SER A 158 -16.55 6.50 -16.67
C SER A 158 -17.33 6.22 -17.96
N LYS A 159 -18.43 6.95 -18.17
CA LYS A 159 -19.26 6.82 -19.39
C LYS A 159 -18.51 7.29 -20.64
N ASP A 160 -17.91 8.49 -20.59
CA ASP A 160 -17.29 9.13 -21.76
C ASP A 160 -16.03 8.37 -22.24
N LYS A 161 -15.29 7.74 -21.33
CA LYS A 161 -14.03 7.04 -21.65
C LYS A 161 -14.10 5.51 -21.56
N ASN A 162 -15.25 4.95 -21.23
CA ASN A 162 -15.38 3.52 -20.91
C ASN A 162 -14.30 3.07 -19.92
N GLN A 163 -14.14 3.84 -18.83
CA GLN A 163 -13.09 3.68 -17.84
C GLN A 163 -13.67 3.40 -16.44
N SER A 164 -13.26 2.31 -15.82
CA SER A 164 -13.65 2.00 -14.43
C SER A 164 -13.01 3.01 -13.47
N GLN A 165 -13.82 3.61 -12.61
CA GLN A 165 -13.34 4.56 -11.60
C GLN A 165 -13.29 3.87 -10.24
N ILE A 166 -12.10 3.83 -9.65
CA ILE A 166 -11.85 3.20 -8.35
C ILE A 166 -11.49 4.29 -7.35
N PHE A 167 -12.05 4.23 -6.17
CA PHE A 167 -11.67 5.09 -5.04
C PHE A 167 -11.73 4.28 -3.75
N ILE A 168 -11.13 4.78 -2.69
CA ILE A 168 -11.03 4.12 -1.39
C ILE A 168 -11.72 4.98 -0.32
N GLU A 169 -12.27 4.33 0.71
CA GLU A 169 -12.80 5.01 1.87
C GLU A 169 -12.43 4.26 3.14
N THR A 170 -12.42 4.97 4.26
CA THR A 170 -12.19 4.39 5.58
C THR A 170 -13.43 3.66 6.08
N PRO A 171 -13.28 2.55 6.83
CA PRO A 171 -14.42 1.73 7.27
C PRO A 171 -15.52 2.51 7.98
N TYR A 172 -15.15 3.47 8.84
CA TYR A 172 -16.11 4.26 9.61
C TYR A 172 -16.92 5.29 8.76
N ARG A 173 -16.56 5.51 7.49
CA ARG A 173 -17.29 6.38 6.56
C ARG A 173 -18.00 5.61 5.44
N ASN A 174 -17.86 4.29 5.38
CA ASN A 174 -18.39 3.48 4.28
C ASN A 174 -19.91 3.64 4.11
N GLU A 175 -20.69 3.59 5.20
CA GLU A 175 -22.15 3.72 5.13
C GLU A 175 -22.57 5.07 4.53
N LYS A 176 -21.91 6.16 4.99
CA LYS A 176 -22.17 7.51 4.48
C LYS A 176 -21.77 7.62 3.02
N MET A 177 -20.63 7.08 2.64
CA MET A 177 -20.18 7.08 1.25
C MET A 177 -21.16 6.32 0.36
N PHE A 178 -21.63 5.16 0.80
CA PHE A 178 -22.61 4.36 0.06
C PHE A 178 -23.95 5.10 -0.13
N ALA A 179 -24.43 5.78 0.93
CA ALA A 179 -25.62 6.62 0.82
C ALA A 179 -25.44 7.78 -0.17
N ASP A 180 -24.29 8.46 -0.15
CA ASP A 180 -23.97 9.55 -1.07
C ASP A 180 -23.85 9.04 -2.53
N LEU A 181 -23.28 7.86 -2.76
CA LEU A 181 -23.24 7.22 -4.08
C LEU A 181 -24.65 6.94 -4.61
N LYS A 182 -25.52 6.29 -3.80
CA LYS A 182 -26.92 6.02 -4.19
C LYS A 182 -27.70 7.28 -4.53
N ALA A 183 -27.40 8.39 -3.87
CA ALA A 183 -28.09 9.68 -4.12
C ALA A 183 -27.52 10.48 -5.30
N ALA A 184 -26.28 10.20 -5.71
CA ALA A 184 -25.58 10.96 -6.74
C ALA A 184 -25.54 10.26 -8.11
N LEU A 185 -25.40 8.94 -8.13
CA LEU A 185 -25.32 8.16 -9.38
C LEU A 185 -26.68 8.00 -10.05
N THR A 186 -26.66 7.87 -11.39
CA THR A 186 -27.85 7.72 -12.24
C THR A 186 -27.94 6.33 -12.86
#